data_9f6d0468a9d3cb89b8e8e47ee534b6bc
#
_entry.id   9f6d0468a9d3cb89b8e8e47ee534b6bc
#
_cell.length_a   1.000
_cell.length_b   1.000
_cell.length_c   1.000
_cell.angle_alpha   90.00
_cell.angle_beta   90.00
_cell.angle_gamma   90.00
#
_symmetry.space_group_name_H-M   'P 1'
#
loop_
_entity.id
_entity.type
_entity.pdbx_description
1 polymer ?
#
loop_
_entity_poly.entity_id
_entity_poly.type
_entity_poly.pdbx_seq_one_letter_code
_entity_poly.pdbx_strand_id
1 'polypeptide(L)'
;MIFRFEDPWMLLLLGAVPVLAWWYLAGAQRRRGSLTHPDAGGLARAAGSGGRWLSHLPAALRGLALVCLIVAFARPQTGVTGENVVAEGIDIVLALDISSSMLAEDLAPNRIEASKEVAADFIEGRSNDRIGLVIFAGRAFTQAPLTLDYSVVTSLIGELEVGIIEDGTAVGMGLATAVKRLQASEAASKVVILLT
;
A
#
# COMPACT_ATOMS: atom_id res chain seq x y z
N MET A 1 8.50 15.53 1.35
CA MET A 1 7.42 15.81 0.39
C MET A 1 8.03 15.77 -1.00
N ILE A 2 7.72 14.75 -1.78
CA ILE A 2 8.21 14.62 -3.16
C ILE A 2 7.03 14.93 -4.07
N PHE A 3 7.16 16.00 -4.87
CA PHE A 3 6.21 16.30 -5.93
C PHE A 3 6.43 15.33 -7.09
N ARG A 4 5.44 14.52 -7.40
CA ARG A 4 5.46 13.63 -8.55
C ARG A 4 4.26 13.94 -9.45
N PHE A 5 4.50 14.01 -10.75
CA PHE A 5 3.41 14.05 -11.73
C PHE A 5 3.07 12.60 -12.12
N GLU A 6 1.79 12.25 -12.12
CA GLU A 6 1.33 10.92 -12.55
C GLU A 6 1.60 10.72 -14.03
N ASP A 7 1.32 11.77 -14.83
CA ASP A 7 1.51 11.77 -16.28
C ASP A 7 2.49 12.87 -16.73
N PRO A 8 3.82 12.73 -16.52
CA PRO A 8 4.80 13.76 -16.83
C PRO A 8 4.90 14.06 -18.33
N TRP A 9 4.54 13.13 -19.20
CA TRP A 9 4.55 13.33 -20.66
C TRP A 9 3.52 14.34 -21.13
N MET A 10 2.44 14.61 -20.38
CA MET A 10 1.48 15.68 -20.65
C MET A 10 2.11 17.06 -20.59
N LEU A 11 3.20 17.25 -19.85
CA LEU A 11 3.93 18.51 -19.81
C LEU A 11 4.59 18.86 -21.16
N LEU A 12 4.78 17.91 -22.07
CA LEU A 12 5.25 18.17 -23.42
C LEU A 12 4.28 19.06 -24.21
N LEU A 13 2.98 19.04 -23.87
CA LEU A 13 1.97 19.92 -24.46
C LEU A 13 2.21 21.41 -24.12
N LEU A 14 2.98 21.71 -23.06
CA LEU A 14 3.42 23.09 -22.78
C LEU A 14 4.21 23.69 -23.95
N GLY A 15 4.95 22.85 -24.70
CA GLY A 15 5.66 23.30 -25.91
C GLY A 15 4.74 23.75 -27.05
N ALA A 16 3.48 23.30 -27.07
CA ALA A 16 2.49 23.73 -28.05
C ALA A 16 1.91 25.13 -27.72
N VAL A 17 1.96 25.57 -26.48
CA VAL A 17 1.39 26.85 -26.04
C VAL A 17 2.03 28.05 -26.75
N PRO A 18 3.38 28.18 -26.83
CA PRO A 18 4.00 29.30 -27.54
C PRO A 18 3.70 29.26 -29.05
N VAL A 19 3.61 28.08 -29.66
CA VAL A 19 3.27 27.92 -31.07
C VAL A 19 1.84 28.41 -31.34
N LEU A 20 0.88 28.03 -30.51
CA LEU A 20 -0.50 28.48 -30.59
C LEU A 20 -0.63 29.98 -30.31
N ALA A 21 0.11 30.51 -29.35
CA ALA A 21 0.15 31.92 -29.04
C ALA A 21 0.71 32.74 -30.25
N TRP A 22 1.78 32.29 -30.87
CA TRP A 22 2.35 32.89 -32.05
C TRP A 22 1.36 32.88 -33.22
N TRP A 23 0.74 31.73 -33.48
CA TRP A 23 -0.25 31.60 -34.57
C TRP A 23 -1.48 32.47 -34.34
N TYR A 24 -1.96 32.59 -33.09
CA TYR A 24 -3.07 33.44 -32.69
C TYR A 24 -2.72 34.95 -32.93
N LEU A 25 -1.54 35.38 -32.48
CA LEU A 25 -1.07 36.74 -32.61
C LEU A 25 -0.84 37.12 -34.10
N ALA A 26 -0.25 36.22 -34.88
CA ALA A 26 -0.06 36.40 -36.31
C ALA A 26 -1.40 36.46 -37.06
N GLY A 27 -2.37 35.61 -36.68
CA GLY A 27 -3.72 35.63 -37.25
C GLY A 27 -4.54 36.85 -36.85
N ALA A 28 -4.37 37.34 -35.62
CA ALA A 28 -5.03 38.55 -35.13
C ALA A 28 -4.57 39.82 -35.89
N GLN A 29 -3.31 39.85 -36.32
CA GLN A 29 -2.80 40.94 -37.15
C GLN A 29 -3.42 40.94 -38.55
N ARG A 30 -3.68 39.76 -39.13
CA ARG A 30 -4.31 39.61 -40.45
C ARG A 30 -5.82 39.89 -40.43
N ARG A 31 -6.49 39.79 -39.29
CA ARG A 31 -7.95 39.96 -39.13
C ARG A 31 -8.33 41.37 -38.62
N ARG A 32 -7.40 42.32 -38.54
CA ARG A 32 -7.74 43.71 -38.22
C ARG A 32 -8.54 44.28 -39.39
N GLY A 33 -9.85 44.09 -39.32
CA GLY A 33 -10.76 44.80 -40.22
C GLY A 33 -10.53 46.30 -40.07
N SER A 34 -10.15 46.99 -41.13
CA SER A 34 -10.07 48.45 -41.12
C SER A 34 -11.52 48.96 -41.13
N LEU A 35 -12.00 49.41 -39.99
CA LEU A 35 -13.20 50.22 -39.93
C LEU A 35 -12.79 51.63 -40.35
N THR A 36 -13.14 52.00 -41.58
CA THR A 36 -13.03 53.39 -42.05
C THR A 36 -14.11 54.25 -41.36
N HIS A 37 -13.74 54.82 -40.21
CA HIS A 37 -14.58 55.80 -39.53
C HIS A 37 -14.08 57.21 -39.90
N PRO A 38 -14.95 58.13 -40.27
CA PRO A 38 -14.52 59.45 -40.71
C PRO A 38 -13.86 60.26 -39.58
N ASP A 39 -13.93 59.90 -38.35
CA ASP A 39 -13.34 60.60 -37.19
C ASP A 39 -12.32 59.79 -36.42
N ALA A 40 -11.51 58.98 -37.10
CA ALA A 40 -10.45 58.17 -36.52
C ALA A 40 -9.39 58.97 -35.74
N GLY A 41 -9.24 60.22 -36.01
CA GLY A 41 -8.25 61.11 -35.35
C GLY A 41 -8.62 61.45 -33.89
N GLY A 42 -9.90 61.60 -33.59
CA GLY A 42 -10.39 61.87 -32.24
C GLY A 42 -10.30 60.65 -31.31
N LEU A 43 -10.69 59.51 -31.83
CA LEU A 43 -10.62 58.23 -31.10
C LEU A 43 -9.18 57.79 -30.83
N ALA A 44 -8.24 58.03 -31.75
CA ALA A 44 -6.82 57.72 -31.57
C ALA A 44 -6.16 58.56 -30.45
N ARG A 45 -6.61 59.81 -30.24
CA ARG A 45 -6.13 60.65 -29.13
C ARG A 45 -6.76 60.29 -27.78
N ALA A 46 -8.02 59.83 -27.76
CA ALA A 46 -8.70 59.36 -26.54
C ALA A 46 -8.19 58.00 -26.07
N ALA A 47 -7.74 57.13 -27.00
CA ALA A 47 -7.08 55.86 -26.69
C ALA A 47 -5.60 56.12 -26.34
N GLY A 48 -5.35 56.68 -25.16
CA GLY A 48 -4.01 56.80 -24.61
C GLY A 48 -3.24 55.46 -24.63
N SER A 49 -1.91 55.49 -24.42
CA SER A 49 -0.99 54.37 -24.49
C SER A 49 -1.40 53.13 -23.66
N GLY A 50 -2.32 53.26 -22.70
CA GLY A 50 -2.89 52.19 -21.91
C GLY A 50 -3.80 51.22 -22.66
N GLY A 51 -4.44 51.65 -23.78
CA GLY A 51 -5.39 50.84 -24.53
C GLY A 51 -4.75 49.65 -25.28
N ARG A 52 -3.47 49.76 -25.64
CA ARG A 52 -2.74 48.68 -26.34
C ARG A 52 -2.46 47.48 -25.42
N TRP A 53 -2.20 47.71 -24.15
CA TRP A 53 -1.92 46.62 -23.20
C TRP A 53 -3.18 45.82 -22.89
N LEU A 54 -4.33 46.51 -22.73
CA LEU A 54 -5.62 45.83 -22.51
C LEU A 54 -6.04 44.96 -23.71
N SER A 55 -5.60 45.25 -24.93
CA SER A 55 -5.91 44.44 -26.12
C SER A 55 -5.23 43.07 -26.11
N HIS A 56 -4.14 42.88 -25.34
CA HIS A 56 -3.44 41.61 -25.19
C HIS A 56 -3.93 40.82 -23.98
N LEU A 57 -4.71 41.42 -23.07
CA LEU A 57 -5.22 40.77 -21.84
C LEU A 57 -6.06 39.52 -22.14
N PRO A 58 -7.01 39.50 -23.09
CA PRO A 58 -7.77 38.31 -23.41
C PRO A 58 -6.89 37.16 -23.96
N ALA A 59 -5.85 37.47 -24.70
CA ALA A 59 -4.92 36.49 -25.22
C ALA A 59 -4.05 35.91 -24.11
N ALA A 60 -3.58 36.74 -23.18
CA ALA A 60 -2.81 36.32 -22.01
C ALA A 60 -3.64 35.41 -21.08
N LEU A 61 -4.89 35.79 -20.84
CA LEU A 61 -5.82 34.96 -20.03
C LEU A 61 -6.08 33.59 -20.66
N ARG A 62 -6.24 33.51 -21.98
CA ARG A 62 -6.40 32.25 -22.71
C ARG A 62 -5.14 31.37 -22.60
N GLY A 63 -3.96 32.00 -22.76
CA GLY A 63 -2.69 31.31 -22.61
C GLY A 63 -2.52 30.73 -21.18
N LEU A 64 -2.83 31.56 -20.19
CA LEU A 64 -2.78 31.11 -18.78
C LEU A 64 -3.75 29.96 -18.49
N ALA A 65 -4.98 30.07 -19.02
CA ALA A 65 -5.98 29.00 -18.86
C ALA A 65 -5.50 27.67 -19.49
N LEU A 66 -4.87 27.72 -20.66
CA LEU A 66 -4.29 26.54 -21.30
C LEU A 66 -3.15 25.94 -20.47
N VAL A 67 -2.25 26.75 -19.92
CA VAL A 67 -1.18 26.29 -19.04
C VAL A 67 -1.75 25.61 -17.80
N CYS A 68 -2.71 26.24 -17.12
CA CYS A 68 -3.37 25.67 -15.95
C CYS A 68 -4.06 24.34 -16.28
N LEU A 69 -4.69 24.23 -17.44
CA LEU A 69 -5.36 23.02 -17.89
C LEU A 69 -4.34 21.89 -18.15
N ILE A 70 -3.22 22.18 -18.80
CA ILE A 70 -2.14 21.21 -19.04
C ILE A 70 -1.56 20.72 -17.70
N VAL A 71 -1.31 21.63 -16.75
CA VAL A 71 -0.82 21.26 -15.41
C VAL A 71 -1.84 20.42 -14.66
N ALA A 72 -3.13 20.73 -14.78
CA ALA A 72 -4.21 19.93 -14.18
C ALA A 72 -4.26 18.52 -14.78
N PHE A 73 -4.09 18.35 -16.08
CA PHE A 73 -4.01 17.05 -16.73
C PHE A 73 -2.75 16.27 -16.35
N ALA A 74 -1.64 16.94 -16.05
CA ALA A 74 -0.42 16.29 -15.55
C ALA A 74 -0.59 15.70 -14.13
N ARG A 75 -1.75 15.93 -13.48
CA ARG A 75 -2.13 15.38 -12.15
C ARG A 75 -0.99 15.52 -11.15
N PRO A 76 -0.69 16.72 -10.64
CA PRO A 76 0.31 16.90 -9.61
C PRO A 76 -0.17 16.19 -8.34
N GLN A 77 0.57 15.16 -7.91
CA GLN A 77 0.31 14.44 -6.68
C GLN A 77 1.33 14.85 -5.62
N THR A 78 0.82 15.28 -4.48
CA THR A 78 1.61 15.38 -3.27
C THR A 78 1.48 14.06 -2.51
N GLY A 79 2.30 13.08 -2.89
CA GLY A 79 2.40 11.84 -2.14
C GLY A 79 3.36 12.03 -0.99
N VAL A 80 2.93 11.75 0.24
CA VAL A 80 3.83 11.19 1.22
C VAL A 80 4.17 9.82 0.62
N THR A 81 5.38 9.61 0.17
CA THR A 81 5.89 8.26 -0.06
C THR A 81 5.92 7.63 1.33
N GLY A 82 4.79 7.05 1.76
CA GLY A 82 4.90 5.90 2.59
C GLY A 82 5.70 4.95 1.71
N GLU A 83 6.97 4.80 1.99
CA GLU A 83 7.64 3.57 1.73
C GLU A 83 6.68 2.55 2.33
N ASN A 84 5.89 1.88 1.48
CA ASN A 84 5.43 0.56 1.82
C ASN A 84 6.74 -0.23 1.90
N VAL A 85 7.41 -0.13 3.06
CA VAL A 85 8.16 -1.22 3.59
C VAL A 85 7.07 -2.27 3.72
N VAL A 86 6.87 -3.05 2.65
CA VAL A 86 6.30 -4.37 2.78
C VAL A 86 7.36 -5.02 3.66
N ALA A 87 7.17 -4.93 4.98
CA ALA A 87 7.85 -5.78 5.90
C ALA A 87 7.41 -7.16 5.44
N GLU A 88 8.25 -7.81 4.64
CA GLU A 88 8.01 -9.18 4.21
C GLU A 88 7.92 -9.98 5.48
N GLY A 89 6.68 -10.21 5.93
CA GLY A 89 6.41 -11.05 7.06
C GLY A 89 6.94 -12.45 6.76
N ILE A 90 7.35 -13.16 7.78
CA ILE A 90 7.74 -14.56 7.66
C ILE A 90 6.53 -15.47 7.96
N ASP A 91 6.58 -16.69 7.45
CA ASP A 91 5.59 -17.70 7.76
C ASP A 91 6.07 -18.58 8.91
N ILE A 92 5.29 -18.63 9.97
CA ILE A 92 5.60 -19.35 11.20
C ILE A 92 4.54 -20.41 11.42
N VAL A 93 4.96 -21.65 11.66
CA VAL A 93 4.06 -22.70 12.15
C VAL A 93 4.47 -23.07 13.57
N LEU A 94 3.54 -22.87 14.50
CA LEU A 94 3.65 -23.35 15.86
C LEU A 94 3.20 -24.82 15.89
N ALA A 95 4.08 -25.73 16.32
CA ALA A 95 3.76 -27.14 16.50
C ALA A 95 3.74 -27.43 18.00
N LEU A 96 2.54 -27.61 18.55
CA LEU A 96 2.31 -27.76 19.98
C LEU A 96 2.03 -29.24 20.33
N ASP A 97 2.75 -29.79 21.31
CA ASP A 97 2.54 -31.08 21.88
C ASP A 97 1.34 -31.02 22.83
N ILE A 98 0.39 -31.93 22.64
CA ILE A 98 -0.78 -32.11 23.53
C ILE A 98 -0.86 -33.56 24.09
N SER A 99 0.29 -34.24 24.17
CA SER A 99 0.39 -35.56 24.76
C SER A 99 0.23 -35.53 26.29
N SER A 100 -0.04 -36.67 26.89
CA SER A 100 -0.22 -36.80 28.35
C SER A 100 1.01 -36.33 29.17
N SER A 101 2.23 -36.37 28.58
CA SER A 101 3.44 -35.85 29.23
C SER A 101 3.39 -34.33 29.49
N MET A 102 2.54 -33.59 28.76
CA MET A 102 2.36 -32.15 28.94
C MET A 102 1.52 -31.79 30.19
N LEU A 103 0.97 -32.78 30.88
CA LEU A 103 0.32 -32.58 32.19
C LEU A 103 1.34 -32.55 33.35
N ALA A 104 2.63 -32.76 33.09
CA ALA A 104 3.66 -32.67 34.13
C ALA A 104 3.71 -31.26 34.75
N GLU A 105 3.79 -31.19 36.08
CA GLU A 105 3.77 -29.99 36.90
C GLU A 105 5.19 -29.45 37.24
N ASP A 106 6.16 -29.77 36.41
CA ASP A 106 7.53 -29.21 36.54
C ASP A 106 7.62 -27.75 36.08
N LEU A 107 6.63 -27.31 35.30
CA LEU A 107 6.35 -25.88 35.00
C LEU A 107 4.98 -25.53 35.60
N ALA A 108 4.85 -24.36 36.17
CA ALA A 108 3.61 -23.93 36.82
C ALA A 108 2.62 -23.34 35.78
N PRO A 109 1.33 -23.75 35.76
CA PRO A 109 0.70 -24.80 36.57
C PRO A 109 1.01 -26.20 36.05
N ASN A 110 1.29 -26.37 34.77
CA ASN A 110 1.73 -27.56 34.05
C ASN A 110 2.36 -27.15 32.71
N ARG A 111 2.98 -28.12 32.01
CA ARG A 111 3.68 -27.81 30.74
C ARG A 111 2.75 -27.31 29.65
N ILE A 112 1.53 -27.84 29.53
CA ILE A 112 0.60 -27.43 28.48
C ILE A 112 0.18 -25.97 28.67
N GLU A 113 -0.15 -25.54 29.88
CA GLU A 113 -0.55 -24.18 30.17
C GLU A 113 0.63 -23.22 30.01
N ALA A 114 1.83 -23.56 30.46
CA ALA A 114 3.04 -22.79 30.24
C ALA A 114 3.35 -22.64 28.73
N SER A 115 3.15 -23.71 27.94
CA SER A 115 3.35 -23.65 26.48
C SER A 115 2.32 -22.78 25.79
N LYS A 116 1.06 -22.77 26.25
CA LYS A 116 0.01 -21.87 25.74
C LYS A 116 0.35 -20.42 26.00
N GLU A 117 0.79 -20.10 27.24
CA GLU A 117 1.18 -18.74 27.63
C GLU A 117 2.35 -18.24 26.76
N VAL A 118 3.41 -19.03 26.64
CA VAL A 118 4.58 -18.69 25.80
C VAL A 118 4.18 -18.52 24.33
N ALA A 119 3.29 -19.36 23.80
CA ALA A 119 2.81 -19.25 22.44
C ALA A 119 1.96 -17.99 22.23
N ALA A 120 1.10 -17.63 23.19
CA ALA A 120 0.29 -16.40 23.13
C ALA A 120 1.18 -15.16 23.17
N ASP A 121 2.12 -15.08 24.10
CA ASP A 121 3.08 -13.98 24.22
C ASP A 121 3.92 -13.83 22.93
N PHE A 122 4.33 -14.96 22.36
CA PHE A 122 5.06 -14.95 21.09
C PHE A 122 4.23 -14.36 19.96
N ILE A 123 2.93 -14.68 19.87
CA ILE A 123 2.01 -14.18 18.85
C ILE A 123 1.77 -12.68 19.03
N GLU A 124 1.59 -12.20 20.27
CA GLU A 124 1.32 -10.79 20.58
C GLU A 124 2.46 -9.86 20.12
N GLY A 125 3.69 -10.35 20.12
CA GLY A 125 4.87 -9.63 19.66
C GLY A 125 4.99 -9.51 18.13
N ARG A 126 4.03 -10.04 17.34
CA ARG A 126 4.07 -10.05 15.87
C ARG A 126 3.09 -9.05 15.25
N SER A 127 3.41 -8.55 14.06
CA SER A 127 2.55 -7.59 13.37
C SER A 127 2.30 -7.90 11.89
N ASN A 128 3.21 -8.61 11.22
CA ASN A 128 3.13 -8.87 9.78
C ASN A 128 3.40 -10.34 9.41
N ASP A 129 3.64 -11.22 10.40
CA ASP A 129 3.97 -12.62 10.18
C ASP A 129 2.69 -13.45 10.08
N ARG A 130 2.61 -14.39 9.13
CA ARG A 130 1.50 -15.35 9.11
C ARG A 130 1.82 -16.50 10.05
N ILE A 131 0.87 -16.79 10.94
CA ILE A 131 1.03 -17.84 11.95
C ILE A 131 0.03 -18.96 11.67
N GLY A 132 0.52 -20.19 11.63
CA GLY A 132 -0.28 -21.40 11.58
C GLY A 132 -0.09 -22.24 12.84
N LEU A 133 -1.08 -23.05 13.18
CA LEU A 133 -1.06 -23.93 14.37
C LEU A 133 -1.20 -25.38 13.94
N VAL A 134 -0.25 -26.21 14.37
CA VAL A 134 -0.27 -27.67 14.27
C VAL A 134 -0.24 -28.22 15.69
N ILE A 135 -1.12 -29.15 16.00
CA ILE A 135 -1.12 -29.88 17.26
C ILE A 135 -0.71 -31.31 17.00
N PHE A 136 -0.02 -31.92 17.93
CA PHE A 136 0.37 -33.32 17.82
C PHE A 136 0.39 -34.03 19.18
N ALA A 137 0.10 -35.32 19.13
CA ALA A 137 0.27 -36.32 20.19
C ALA A 137 0.65 -37.64 19.51
N GLY A 138 -0.17 -38.67 19.53
CA GLY A 138 0.01 -39.89 18.72
C GLY A 138 -0.15 -39.65 17.21
N ARG A 139 -0.83 -38.58 16.83
CA ARG A 139 -1.03 -38.08 15.46
C ARG A 139 -0.86 -36.58 15.42
N ALA A 140 -0.72 -36.00 14.20
CA ALA A 140 -0.62 -34.57 14.02
C ALA A 140 -1.73 -34.03 13.14
N PHE A 141 -2.28 -32.86 13.53
CA PHE A 141 -3.34 -32.15 12.82
C PHE A 141 -3.03 -30.68 12.69
N THR A 142 -3.49 -30.09 11.60
CA THR A 142 -3.46 -28.64 11.45
C THR A 142 -4.71 -28.05 12.09
N GLN A 143 -4.53 -27.29 13.15
CA GLN A 143 -5.60 -26.61 13.87
C GLN A 143 -5.94 -25.25 13.22
N ALA A 144 -4.91 -24.51 12.79
CA ALA A 144 -5.08 -23.29 12.02
C ALA A 144 -4.14 -23.27 10.80
N PRO A 145 -4.62 -22.87 9.62
CA PRO A 145 -3.76 -22.55 8.48
C PRO A 145 -2.97 -21.28 8.76
N LEU A 146 -1.98 -20.96 7.91
CA LEU A 146 -1.24 -19.70 7.98
C LEU A 146 -2.19 -18.50 7.82
N THR A 147 -2.30 -17.67 8.86
CA THR A 147 -3.18 -16.50 8.92
C THR A 147 -2.48 -15.31 9.58
N LEU A 148 -2.95 -14.11 9.29
CA LEU A 148 -2.61 -12.85 9.99
C LEU A 148 -3.60 -12.56 11.14
N ASP A 149 -4.64 -13.38 11.30
CA ASP A 149 -5.62 -13.22 12.37
C ASP A 149 -5.09 -13.89 13.66
N TYR A 150 -4.33 -13.11 14.40
CA TYR A 150 -3.70 -13.57 15.65
C TYR A 150 -4.73 -13.91 16.72
N SER A 151 -5.88 -13.23 16.73
CA SER A 151 -6.93 -13.46 17.70
C SER A 151 -7.52 -14.85 17.58
N VAL A 152 -7.71 -15.31 16.34
CA VAL A 152 -8.19 -16.68 16.07
C VAL A 152 -7.15 -17.71 16.52
N VAL A 153 -5.86 -17.49 16.21
CA VAL A 153 -4.81 -18.46 16.60
C VAL A 153 -4.69 -18.53 18.11
N THR A 154 -4.71 -17.40 18.82
CA THR A 154 -4.62 -17.34 20.29
C THR A 154 -5.85 -18.01 20.94
N SER A 155 -7.07 -17.79 20.42
CA SER A 155 -8.27 -18.46 20.90
C SER A 155 -8.17 -19.99 20.75
N LEU A 156 -7.72 -20.45 19.59
CA LEU A 156 -7.55 -21.88 19.34
C LEU A 156 -6.50 -22.52 20.28
N ILE A 157 -5.40 -21.80 20.57
CA ILE A 157 -4.39 -22.24 21.54
C ILE A 157 -5.02 -22.34 22.93
N GLY A 158 -5.84 -21.38 23.35
CA GLY A 158 -6.51 -21.40 24.66
C GLY A 158 -7.45 -22.59 24.85
N GLU A 159 -8.11 -23.02 23.77
CA GLU A 159 -9.07 -24.14 23.79
C GLU A 159 -8.41 -25.54 23.74
N LEU A 160 -7.08 -25.64 23.60
CA LEU A 160 -6.41 -26.92 23.51
C LEU A 160 -6.46 -27.65 24.88
N GLU A 161 -6.78 -28.91 24.82
CA GLU A 161 -6.77 -29.79 25.98
C GLU A 161 -6.01 -31.10 25.68
N VAL A 162 -5.35 -31.64 26.68
CA VAL A 162 -4.72 -32.99 26.60
C VAL A 162 -5.82 -34.03 26.47
N GLY A 163 -5.64 -34.99 25.54
CA GLY A 163 -6.59 -36.08 25.31
C GLY A 163 -7.56 -35.85 24.15
N ILE A 164 -7.53 -34.72 23.46
CA ILE A 164 -8.30 -34.51 22.21
C ILE A 164 -7.83 -35.47 21.10
N ILE A 165 -6.55 -35.83 21.13
CA ILE A 165 -5.94 -36.75 20.16
C ILE A 165 -5.50 -38.02 20.97
N GLU A 166 -5.50 -39.16 20.28
CA GLU A 166 -4.95 -40.41 20.81
C GLU A 166 -3.53 -40.18 21.36
N ASP A 167 -3.29 -40.66 22.58
CA ASP A 167 -2.05 -40.40 23.30
C ASP A 167 -0.82 -40.99 22.59
N GLY A 168 0.30 -40.32 22.75
CA GLY A 168 1.56 -40.64 22.11
C GLY A 168 2.35 -39.35 21.82
N THR A 169 3.60 -39.50 21.47
CA THR A 169 4.46 -38.31 21.20
C THR A 169 5.10 -38.44 19.82
N ALA A 170 4.31 -38.28 18.77
CA ALA A 170 4.75 -38.39 17.38
C ALA A 170 5.37 -37.05 16.86
N VAL A 171 6.45 -36.56 17.48
CA VAL A 171 7.15 -35.32 17.14
C VAL A 171 7.48 -35.24 15.64
N GLY A 172 7.94 -36.36 15.07
CA GLY A 172 8.26 -36.40 13.62
C GLY A 172 7.06 -36.13 12.74
N MET A 173 5.84 -36.60 13.14
CA MET A 173 4.61 -36.29 12.40
C MET A 173 4.16 -34.84 12.58
N GLY A 174 4.32 -34.28 13.79
CA GLY A 174 4.09 -32.87 14.07
C GLY A 174 4.94 -31.98 13.16
N LEU A 175 6.25 -32.25 13.16
CA LEU A 175 7.20 -31.52 12.34
C LEU A 175 6.92 -31.69 10.83
N ALA A 176 6.67 -32.91 10.36
CA ALA A 176 6.35 -33.18 8.95
C ALA A 176 5.09 -32.45 8.51
N THR A 177 4.06 -32.41 9.37
CA THR A 177 2.80 -31.67 9.09
C THR A 177 3.05 -30.18 9.04
N ALA A 178 3.84 -29.60 9.95
CA ALA A 178 4.22 -28.21 9.96
C ALA A 178 5.01 -27.82 8.70
N VAL A 179 6.02 -28.59 8.33
CA VAL A 179 6.82 -28.39 7.10
C VAL A 179 5.94 -28.46 5.85
N LYS A 180 5.01 -29.43 5.79
CA LYS A 180 4.07 -29.54 4.68
C LYS A 180 3.21 -28.28 4.51
N ARG A 181 2.80 -27.64 5.60
CA ARG A 181 2.05 -26.37 5.55
C ARG A 181 2.90 -25.24 5.00
N LEU A 182 4.18 -25.21 5.36
CA LEU A 182 5.12 -24.20 4.87
C LEU A 182 5.56 -24.43 3.42
N GLN A 183 5.46 -25.66 2.89
CA GLN A 183 5.78 -25.93 1.48
C GLN A 183 4.87 -25.17 0.50
N ALA A 184 3.60 -25.00 0.86
CA ALA A 184 2.63 -24.27 0.05
C ALA A 184 2.76 -22.72 0.15
N SER A 185 3.64 -22.25 1.01
CA SER A 185 3.89 -20.81 1.23
C SER A 185 4.87 -20.26 0.21
N GLU A 186 4.67 -19.00 -0.20
CA GLU A 186 5.57 -18.23 -1.07
C GLU A 186 6.48 -17.26 -0.27
N ALA A 187 6.39 -17.25 1.08
CA ALA A 187 7.21 -16.38 1.92
C ALA A 187 8.70 -16.68 1.75
N ALA A 188 9.52 -15.61 1.78
CA ALA A 188 10.98 -15.75 1.66
C ALA A 188 11.60 -16.49 2.85
N SER A 189 11.04 -16.32 4.04
CA SER A 189 11.48 -16.99 5.27
C SER A 189 10.34 -17.82 5.88
N LYS A 190 10.66 -19.04 6.30
CA LYS A 190 9.71 -20.01 6.85
C LYS A 190 10.29 -20.64 8.11
N VAL A 191 9.54 -20.64 9.18
CA VAL A 191 10.00 -21.10 10.50
C VAL A 191 8.99 -22.07 11.09
N VAL A 192 9.49 -23.13 11.70
CA VAL A 192 8.70 -24.03 12.57
C VAL A 192 9.21 -23.86 13.99
N ILE A 193 8.30 -23.60 14.92
CA ILE A 193 8.58 -23.57 16.36
C ILE A 193 7.89 -24.77 16.97
N LEU A 194 8.68 -25.60 17.63
CA LEU A 194 8.20 -26.80 18.30
C LEU A 194 8.13 -26.53 19.81
N LEU A 195 6.96 -26.75 20.38
CA LEU A 195 6.69 -26.64 21.83
C LEU A 195 6.34 -28.05 22.36
N THR A 196 7.21 -28.63 23.17
CA THR A 196 7.08 -29.99 23.69
C THR A 196 7.69 -30.12 25.10
#